data_527436d5cd1d741c5277193c9a5efbf9
#
_entry.id   527436d5cd1d741c5277193c9a5efbf9
#
_cell.length_a   1.000
_cell.length_b   1.000
_cell.length_c   1.000
_cell.angle_alpha   90.00
_cell.angle_beta   90.00
_cell.angle_gamma   90.00
#
_symmetry.space_group_name_H-M   'P 1'
#
loop_
_entity.id
_entity.type
_entity.pdbx_description
1 polymer ?
#
loop_
_entity_poly.entity_id
_entity_poly.type
_entity_poly.pdbx_seq_one_letter_code
_entity_poly.pdbx_strand_id
1 'polypeptide(L)'
;DCVMEPIVGMDEPFHYRNKAQFPVGTDKEGNIVTGFYAGRTHSIIPNTDCSLGVPVNEKILKCILAFMEEYGIRAYDEEKNSGLVRHVLIRYGFTTKEIMVCLVINGNNLPCGEILAERLAQIPGMTSITLSINKDKTNVIMGNQIKPLWGQTYITDYIGNVKYQISPLSFYQVNPV
;
A
#
# COMPACT_ATOMS: atom_id res chain seq x y z
N ASP A 1 -41.93 -10.23 20.32
CA ASP A 1 -41.94 -9.67 18.97
C ASP A 1 -40.62 -8.93 18.76
N CYS A 2 -39.93 -9.22 17.65
CA CYS A 2 -38.68 -8.57 17.28
C CYS A 2 -39.01 -7.39 16.36
N VAL A 3 -38.53 -6.19 16.69
CA VAL A 3 -38.66 -5.04 15.81
C VAL A 3 -37.52 -5.13 14.78
N MET A 4 -37.88 -5.15 13.49
CA MET A 4 -36.91 -5.11 12.40
C MET A 4 -36.73 -3.64 11.97
N GLU A 5 -35.51 -3.12 12.19
CA GLU A 5 -35.13 -1.80 11.74
C GLU A 5 -34.74 -1.83 10.25
N PRO A 6 -34.85 -0.71 9.53
CA PRO A 6 -34.31 -0.61 8.17
C PRO A 6 -32.80 -0.91 8.13
N ILE A 7 -32.34 -1.43 6.99
CA ILE A 7 -30.91 -1.65 6.76
C ILE A 7 -30.20 -0.30 6.74
N VAL A 8 -29.16 -0.16 7.58
CA VAL A 8 -28.26 0.99 7.56
C VAL A 8 -27.21 0.73 6.48
N GLY A 9 -27.28 1.47 5.38
CA GLY A 9 -26.32 1.40 4.29
C GLY A 9 -25.28 2.51 4.35
N MET A 10 -24.27 2.44 3.49
CA MET A 10 -23.31 3.53 3.27
C MET A 10 -23.92 4.56 2.32
N ASP A 11 -23.73 5.84 2.59
CA ASP A 11 -24.11 6.92 1.68
C ASP A 11 -23.26 6.90 0.40
N GLU A 12 -21.94 6.65 0.55
CA GLU A 12 -21.00 6.52 -0.57
C GLU A 12 -20.29 5.14 -0.49
N PRO A 13 -20.66 4.16 -1.34
CA PRO A 13 -20.13 2.81 -1.28
C PRO A 13 -18.77 2.64 -1.99
N PHE A 14 -18.21 3.69 -2.56
CA PHE A 14 -16.92 3.69 -3.24
C PHE A 14 -15.88 4.51 -2.49
N HIS A 15 -14.60 4.24 -2.77
CA HIS A 15 -13.46 5.01 -2.26
C HIS A 15 -13.35 5.11 -0.73
N TYR A 16 -14.00 4.21 0.00
CA TYR A 16 -14.07 4.24 1.47
C TYR A 16 -12.89 3.55 2.16
N ARG A 17 -12.10 2.74 1.44
CA ARG A 17 -11.02 1.99 2.06
C ARG A 17 -9.83 2.89 2.41
N ASN A 18 -9.52 2.98 3.70
CA ASN A 18 -8.36 3.73 4.21
C ASN A 18 -7.06 2.92 4.17
N LYS A 19 -7.10 1.64 3.81
CA LYS A 19 -5.94 0.77 3.66
C LYS A 19 -6.07 -0.07 2.40
N ALA A 20 -5.00 -0.12 1.61
CA ALA A 20 -4.87 -1.02 0.48
C ALA A 20 -3.47 -1.65 0.46
N GLN A 21 -3.39 -2.93 0.07
CA GLN A 21 -2.15 -3.67 -0.11
C GLN A 21 -2.15 -4.24 -1.51
N PHE A 22 -1.13 -3.89 -2.27
CA PHE A 22 -0.99 -4.30 -3.66
C PHE A 22 0.25 -5.16 -3.82
N PRO A 23 0.14 -6.41 -4.29
CA PRO A 23 1.29 -7.19 -4.72
C PRO A 23 1.97 -6.52 -5.93
N VAL A 24 3.28 -6.64 -6.01
CA VAL A 24 4.08 -6.21 -7.16
C VAL A 24 4.73 -7.44 -7.75
N GLY A 25 4.59 -7.63 -9.03
CA GLY A 25 5.11 -8.81 -9.74
C GLY A 25 5.44 -8.49 -11.18
N THR A 26 5.63 -9.54 -11.96
CA THR A 26 5.94 -9.46 -13.38
C THR A 26 4.88 -10.23 -14.16
N ASP A 27 4.35 -9.64 -15.22
CA ASP A 27 3.42 -10.30 -16.11
C ASP A 27 4.15 -11.30 -17.06
N LYS A 28 3.39 -11.96 -17.93
CA LYS A 28 3.93 -12.94 -18.88
C LYS A 28 4.83 -12.33 -19.96
N GLU A 29 4.72 -11.02 -20.16
CA GLU A 29 5.48 -10.24 -21.14
C GLU A 29 6.74 -9.65 -20.53
N GLY A 30 6.92 -9.79 -19.21
CA GLY A 30 8.09 -9.27 -18.48
C GLY A 30 7.92 -7.86 -17.92
N ASN A 31 6.73 -7.26 -18.03
CA ASN A 31 6.46 -5.94 -17.49
C ASN A 31 6.22 -6.01 -15.99
N ILE A 32 6.67 -4.99 -15.25
CA ILE A 32 6.36 -4.84 -13.83
C ILE A 32 4.89 -4.42 -13.69
N VAL A 33 4.13 -5.18 -12.92
CA VAL A 33 2.70 -4.94 -12.69
C VAL A 33 2.36 -4.95 -11.22
N THR A 34 1.29 -4.24 -10.88
CA THR A 34 0.68 -4.25 -9.55
C THR A 34 -0.84 -4.32 -9.68
N GLY A 35 -1.51 -4.86 -8.66
CA GLY A 35 -2.97 -5.02 -8.70
C GLY A 35 -3.44 -6.01 -7.65
N PHE A 36 -4.20 -7.02 -8.05
CA PHE A 36 -4.76 -8.02 -7.16
C PHE A 36 -4.46 -9.43 -7.66
N TYR A 37 -4.30 -10.38 -6.74
CA TYR A 37 -4.16 -11.78 -7.12
C TYR A 37 -5.45 -12.32 -7.74
N ALA A 38 -5.33 -13.00 -8.87
CA ALA A 38 -6.42 -13.80 -9.43
C ALA A 38 -6.80 -14.92 -8.46
N GLY A 39 -8.07 -15.21 -8.37
CA GLY A 39 -8.57 -16.21 -7.43
C GLY A 39 -7.86 -17.56 -7.56
N ARG A 40 -7.39 -18.09 -6.44
CA ARG A 40 -6.66 -19.37 -6.32
C ARG A 40 -5.31 -19.43 -7.06
N THR A 41 -4.74 -18.30 -7.42
CA THR A 41 -3.42 -18.20 -8.07
C THR A 41 -2.61 -17.05 -7.45
N HIS A 42 -1.30 -17.01 -7.75
CA HIS A 42 -0.42 -15.87 -7.44
C HIS A 42 -0.21 -14.97 -8.66
N SER A 43 -0.98 -15.17 -9.75
CA SER A 43 -0.96 -14.26 -10.90
C SER A 43 -1.61 -12.95 -10.52
N ILE A 44 -0.95 -11.83 -10.87
CA ILE A 44 -1.49 -10.50 -10.62
C ILE A 44 -2.36 -10.06 -11.80
N ILE A 45 -3.60 -9.67 -11.49
CA ILE A 45 -4.45 -8.93 -12.43
C ILE A 45 -4.06 -7.46 -12.28
N PRO A 46 -3.47 -6.84 -13.31
CA PRO A 46 -3.06 -5.44 -13.24
C PRO A 46 -4.26 -4.54 -12.94
N ASN A 47 -4.15 -3.77 -11.87
CA ASN A 47 -5.18 -2.81 -11.49
C ASN A 47 -4.56 -1.76 -10.56
N THR A 48 -4.51 -0.52 -11.00
CA THR A 48 -4.07 0.62 -10.18
C THR A 48 -5.23 1.51 -9.74
N ASP A 49 -6.40 1.37 -10.38
CA ASP A 49 -7.60 2.16 -10.13
C ASP A 49 -8.72 1.27 -9.56
N CYS A 50 -8.64 1.02 -8.27
CA CYS A 50 -9.65 0.26 -7.54
C CYS A 50 -10.73 1.18 -7.01
N SER A 51 -11.98 0.98 -7.44
CA SER A 51 -13.14 1.78 -7.01
C SER A 51 -13.42 1.75 -5.50
N LEU A 52 -12.88 0.79 -4.75
CA LEU A 52 -13.01 0.75 -3.29
C LEU A 52 -11.91 1.54 -2.58
N GLY A 53 -10.74 1.69 -3.20
CA GLY A 53 -9.61 2.44 -2.67
C GLY A 53 -9.73 3.94 -2.91
N VAL A 54 -9.00 4.73 -2.13
CA VAL A 54 -8.93 6.18 -2.35
C VAL A 54 -8.24 6.49 -3.69
N PRO A 55 -8.70 7.52 -4.44
CA PRO A 55 -8.19 7.79 -5.79
C PRO A 55 -6.68 8.07 -5.87
N VAL A 56 -6.09 8.57 -4.79
CA VAL A 56 -4.64 8.84 -4.74
C VAL A 56 -3.78 7.57 -4.87
N ASN A 57 -4.34 6.38 -4.60
CA ASN A 57 -3.63 5.11 -4.76
C ASN A 57 -3.10 4.93 -6.19
N GLU A 58 -3.88 5.29 -7.20
CA GLU A 58 -3.47 5.18 -8.60
C GLU A 58 -2.20 5.99 -8.89
N LYS A 59 -2.17 7.25 -8.44
CA LYS A 59 -1.01 8.13 -8.62
C LYS A 59 0.24 7.58 -7.92
N ILE A 60 0.08 7.06 -6.71
CA ILE A 60 1.17 6.46 -5.94
C ILE A 60 1.72 5.22 -6.66
N LEU A 61 0.84 4.30 -7.07
CA LEU A 61 1.24 3.06 -7.74
C LEU A 61 1.93 3.33 -9.07
N LYS A 62 1.40 4.23 -9.89
CA LYS A 62 2.04 4.62 -11.16
C LYS A 62 3.42 5.23 -10.95
N CYS A 63 3.59 6.07 -9.92
CA CYS A 63 4.89 6.65 -9.56
C CYS A 63 5.90 5.55 -9.17
N ILE A 64 5.48 4.57 -8.38
CA ILE A 64 6.34 3.46 -7.95
C ILE A 64 6.73 2.57 -9.13
N LEU A 65 5.77 2.20 -9.99
CA LEU A 65 6.05 1.38 -11.19
C LEU A 65 7.03 2.07 -12.13
N ALA A 66 6.80 3.35 -12.45
CA ALA A 66 7.69 4.13 -13.29
C ALA A 66 9.11 4.24 -12.70
N PHE A 67 9.21 4.44 -11.37
CA PHE A 67 10.50 4.42 -10.69
C PHE A 67 11.19 3.05 -10.81
N MET A 68 10.46 1.96 -10.62
CA MET A 68 11.04 0.62 -10.71
C MET A 68 11.57 0.32 -12.12
N GLU A 69 10.85 0.72 -13.16
CA GLU A 69 11.27 0.59 -14.55
C GLU A 69 12.52 1.42 -14.83
N GLU A 70 12.51 2.70 -14.45
CA GLU A 70 13.60 3.65 -14.72
C GLU A 70 14.92 3.22 -14.05
N TYR A 71 14.86 2.70 -12.83
CA TYR A 71 16.04 2.29 -12.05
C TYR A 71 16.35 0.79 -12.10
N GLY A 72 15.64 0.04 -12.92
CA GLY A 72 15.88 -1.40 -13.09
C GLY A 72 15.60 -2.21 -11.81
N ILE A 73 14.67 -1.75 -10.96
CA ILE A 73 14.27 -2.42 -9.73
C ILE A 73 13.32 -3.55 -10.07
N ARG A 74 13.73 -4.79 -9.80
CA ARG A 74 12.91 -5.96 -10.13
C ARG A 74 11.81 -6.19 -9.10
N ALA A 75 10.63 -6.56 -9.59
CA ALA A 75 9.56 -7.12 -8.77
C ALA A 75 9.99 -8.48 -8.17
N TYR A 76 9.44 -8.80 -7.01
CA TYR A 76 9.69 -10.07 -6.33
C TYR A 76 9.03 -11.23 -7.09
N ASP A 77 9.80 -12.27 -7.30
CA ASP A 77 9.37 -13.57 -7.85
C ASP A 77 9.36 -14.58 -6.68
N GLU A 78 8.16 -15.00 -6.30
CA GLU A 78 7.94 -15.87 -5.15
C GLU A 78 8.50 -17.28 -5.38
N GLU A 79 8.44 -17.80 -6.61
CA GLU A 79 8.95 -19.13 -6.94
C GLU A 79 10.47 -19.17 -6.78
N LYS A 80 11.15 -18.15 -7.31
CA LYS A 80 12.61 -18.05 -7.29
C LYS A 80 13.17 -17.40 -6.02
N ASN A 81 12.30 -16.86 -5.16
CA ASN A 81 12.70 -16.02 -4.00
C ASN A 81 13.71 -14.94 -4.39
N SER A 82 13.46 -14.25 -5.49
CA SER A 82 14.35 -13.26 -6.08
C SER A 82 13.59 -12.00 -6.48
N GLY A 83 14.33 -10.92 -6.77
CA GLY A 83 13.72 -9.60 -6.95
C GLY A 83 13.55 -8.87 -5.62
N LEU A 84 13.17 -7.60 -5.67
CA LEU A 84 13.24 -6.71 -4.51
C LEU A 84 11.86 -6.31 -3.98
N VAL A 85 11.02 -5.69 -4.79
CA VAL A 85 9.74 -5.12 -4.31
C VAL A 85 8.65 -6.18 -4.36
N ARG A 86 8.07 -6.47 -3.18
CA ARG A 86 7.04 -7.51 -2.99
C ARG A 86 5.63 -6.93 -3.01
N HIS A 87 5.41 -5.89 -2.20
CA HIS A 87 4.09 -5.27 -2.03
C HIS A 87 4.22 -3.77 -1.80
N VAL A 88 3.15 -3.06 -2.08
CA VAL A 88 2.95 -1.67 -1.69
C VAL A 88 1.75 -1.61 -0.74
N LEU A 89 1.98 -1.14 0.48
CA LEU A 89 0.92 -0.81 1.44
C LEU A 89 0.68 0.70 1.38
N ILE A 90 -0.57 1.10 1.19
CA ILE A 90 -1.00 2.50 1.24
C ILE A 90 -2.03 2.64 2.35
N ARG A 91 -1.88 3.68 3.18
CA ARG A 91 -2.86 4.08 4.18
C ARG A 91 -3.22 5.55 4.00
N TYR A 92 -4.46 5.87 4.27
CA TYR A 92 -5.04 7.20 4.11
C TYR A 92 -5.83 7.60 5.35
N GLY A 93 -5.50 8.72 5.96
CA GLY A 93 -6.26 9.32 7.06
C GLY A 93 -7.44 10.11 6.49
N PHE A 94 -8.66 9.66 6.73
CA PHE A 94 -9.84 10.30 6.15
C PHE A 94 -10.11 11.69 6.72
N THR A 95 -9.79 11.91 8.01
CA THR A 95 -9.94 13.22 8.66
C THR A 95 -8.76 14.13 8.34
N THR A 96 -7.54 13.64 8.47
CA THR A 96 -6.32 14.43 8.34
C THR A 96 -5.83 14.59 6.91
N LYS A 97 -6.26 13.69 5.99
CA LYS A 97 -5.75 13.56 4.62
C LYS A 97 -4.27 13.15 4.54
N GLU A 98 -3.71 12.69 5.66
CA GLU A 98 -2.35 12.16 5.70
C GLU A 98 -2.23 10.84 4.95
N ILE A 99 -1.13 10.67 4.23
CA ILE A 99 -0.85 9.48 3.42
C ILE A 99 0.41 8.79 3.92
N MET A 100 0.32 7.46 4.05
CA MET A 100 1.46 6.59 4.28
C MET A 100 1.64 5.65 3.11
N VAL A 101 2.89 5.51 2.67
CA VAL A 101 3.33 4.47 1.74
C VAL A 101 4.39 3.61 2.41
N CYS A 102 4.20 2.29 2.39
CA CYS A 102 5.19 1.34 2.87
C CYS A 102 5.47 0.32 1.77
N LEU A 103 6.71 0.28 1.28
CA LEU A 103 7.15 -0.75 0.34
C LEU A 103 7.67 -1.95 1.12
N VAL A 104 7.12 -3.13 0.83
CA VAL A 104 7.62 -4.39 1.35
C VAL A 104 8.71 -4.91 0.42
N ILE A 105 9.91 -5.10 0.93
CA ILE A 105 11.07 -5.45 0.12
C ILE A 105 11.77 -6.72 0.61
N ASN A 106 12.23 -7.52 -0.35
CA ASN A 106 13.11 -8.68 -0.15
C ASN A 106 14.57 -8.22 -0.17
N GLY A 107 14.93 -7.36 0.77
CA GLY A 107 16.27 -6.78 0.84
C GLY A 107 16.39 -5.85 2.05
N ASN A 108 17.57 -5.27 2.24
CA ASN A 108 17.83 -4.37 3.36
C ASN A 108 17.59 -2.89 3.02
N ASN A 109 17.71 -2.53 1.73
CA ASN A 109 17.59 -1.16 1.25
C ASN A 109 16.92 -1.15 -0.12
N LEU A 110 16.38 0.00 -0.50
CA LEU A 110 15.86 0.27 -1.84
C LEU A 110 16.91 1.13 -2.58
N PRO A 111 17.52 0.63 -3.66
CA PRO A 111 18.43 1.46 -4.48
C PRO A 111 17.71 2.71 -4.97
N CYS A 112 18.38 3.87 -4.93
CA CYS A 112 17.81 5.18 -5.30
C CYS A 112 16.51 5.53 -4.57
N GLY A 113 16.30 4.99 -3.35
CA GLY A 113 15.05 5.14 -2.60
C GLY A 113 14.74 6.60 -2.23
N GLU A 114 15.75 7.44 -2.05
CA GLU A 114 15.62 8.88 -1.84
C GLU A 114 14.92 9.57 -3.02
N ILE A 115 15.20 9.15 -4.26
CA ILE A 115 14.55 9.71 -5.46
C ILE A 115 13.06 9.33 -5.48
N LEU A 116 12.75 8.07 -5.15
CA LEU A 116 11.35 7.67 -5.03
C LEU A 116 10.64 8.48 -3.93
N ALA A 117 11.31 8.66 -2.79
CA ALA A 117 10.77 9.41 -1.67
C ALA A 117 10.48 10.87 -2.05
N GLU A 118 11.40 11.53 -2.75
CA GLU A 118 11.22 12.89 -3.27
C GLU A 118 10.03 12.99 -4.22
N ARG A 119 9.87 12.02 -5.14
CA ARG A 119 8.74 11.98 -6.07
C ARG A 119 7.40 11.80 -5.35
N LEU A 120 7.33 10.86 -4.41
CA LEU A 120 6.13 10.59 -3.63
C LEU A 120 5.79 11.76 -2.70
N ALA A 121 6.80 12.45 -2.15
CA ALA A 121 6.61 13.61 -1.28
C ALA A 121 5.92 14.79 -1.98
N GLN A 122 5.92 14.84 -3.33
CA GLN A 122 5.17 15.85 -4.09
C GLN A 122 3.65 15.59 -4.09
N ILE A 123 3.20 14.42 -3.63
CA ILE A 123 1.77 14.10 -3.54
C ILE A 123 1.21 14.81 -2.30
N PRO A 124 0.20 15.68 -2.44
CA PRO A 124 -0.41 16.36 -1.31
C PRO A 124 -0.89 15.39 -0.24
N GLY A 125 -0.56 15.64 1.01
CA GLY A 125 -0.88 14.78 2.15
C GLY A 125 0.14 13.68 2.44
N MET A 126 1.17 13.48 1.61
CA MET A 126 2.22 12.50 1.89
C MET A 126 2.93 12.86 3.21
N THR A 127 2.90 11.93 4.15
CA THR A 127 3.40 12.13 5.52
C THR A 127 4.44 11.09 5.91
N SER A 128 4.30 9.87 5.41
CA SER A 128 5.13 8.73 5.79
C SER A 128 5.49 7.88 4.59
N ILE A 129 6.79 7.67 4.37
CA ILE A 129 7.31 6.70 3.39
C ILE A 129 8.30 5.80 4.12
N THR A 130 8.01 4.50 4.12
CA THR A 130 8.78 3.50 4.88
C THR A 130 9.06 2.26 4.03
N LEU A 131 10.04 1.48 4.47
CA LEU A 131 10.34 0.15 3.95
C LEU A 131 10.00 -0.88 5.02
N SER A 132 9.33 -1.95 4.65
CA SER A 132 9.16 -3.16 5.46
C SER A 132 10.08 -4.25 4.94
N ILE A 133 11.02 -4.69 5.76
CA ILE A 133 11.99 -5.71 5.37
C ILE A 133 11.38 -7.09 5.56
N ASN A 134 11.13 -7.80 4.47
CA ASN A 134 10.64 -9.16 4.50
C ASN A 134 11.41 -10.03 3.49
N LYS A 135 12.38 -10.80 3.98
CA LYS A 135 13.20 -11.71 3.19
C LYS A 135 12.71 -13.15 3.24
N ASP A 136 11.72 -13.42 4.07
CA ASP A 136 11.23 -14.78 4.28
C ASP A 136 10.33 -15.22 3.13
N LYS A 137 10.51 -16.47 2.70
CA LYS A 137 9.62 -17.10 1.72
C LYS A 137 8.37 -17.63 2.43
N THR A 138 7.51 -16.71 2.85
CA THR A 138 6.25 -16.99 3.56
C THR A 138 5.10 -16.18 2.98
N ASN A 139 3.87 -16.56 3.31
CA ASN A 139 2.66 -15.82 2.95
C ASN A 139 2.44 -14.55 3.80
N VAL A 140 3.33 -14.29 4.77
CA VAL A 140 3.27 -13.07 5.57
C VAL A 140 3.76 -11.91 4.71
N ILE A 141 2.93 -10.90 4.53
CA ILE A 141 3.25 -9.75 3.67
C ILE A 141 4.26 -8.83 4.36
N MET A 142 3.96 -8.38 5.57
CA MET A 142 4.78 -7.40 6.29
C MET A 142 5.92 -8.09 7.03
N GLY A 143 7.10 -7.51 6.92
CA GLY A 143 8.24 -7.91 7.76
C GLY A 143 8.18 -7.28 9.15
N ASN A 144 9.04 -7.76 10.04
CA ASN A 144 9.13 -7.26 11.43
C ASN A 144 9.96 -5.98 11.57
N GLN A 145 10.75 -5.64 10.57
CA GLN A 145 11.60 -4.46 10.58
C GLN A 145 11.03 -3.39 9.65
N ILE A 146 10.71 -2.24 10.22
CA ILE A 146 10.29 -1.05 9.47
C ILE A 146 11.42 -0.03 9.49
N LYS A 147 11.82 0.45 8.30
CA LYS A 147 12.83 1.52 8.14
C LYS A 147 12.15 2.77 7.57
N PRO A 148 12.38 3.95 8.17
CA PRO A 148 11.94 5.20 7.55
C PRO A 148 12.76 5.45 6.27
N LEU A 149 12.07 5.92 5.23
CA LEU A 149 12.69 6.40 4.00
C LEU A 149 12.54 7.93 3.90
N TRP A 150 11.37 8.43 4.30
CA TRP A 150 11.08 9.86 4.34
C TRP A 150 9.92 10.16 5.30
N GLY A 151 9.94 11.33 5.94
CA GLY A 151 8.88 11.81 6.80
C GLY A 151 8.73 11.04 8.10
N GLN A 152 7.50 10.89 8.56
CA GLN A 152 7.14 10.18 9.79
C GLN A 152 7.12 8.67 9.58
N THR A 153 7.13 7.89 10.67
CA THR A 153 6.92 6.43 10.64
C THR A 153 5.46 6.03 10.86
N TYR A 154 4.57 7.00 10.95
CA TYR A 154 3.14 6.83 11.16
C TYR A 154 2.37 7.96 10.48
N ILE A 155 1.07 7.77 10.32
CA ILE A 155 0.10 8.83 10.04
C ILE A 155 -0.83 8.99 11.22
N THR A 156 -1.50 10.13 11.27
CA THR A 156 -2.50 10.44 12.28
C THR A 156 -3.89 10.43 11.65
N ASP A 157 -4.87 9.90 12.36
CA ASP A 157 -6.27 10.05 12.01
C ASP A 157 -7.14 10.18 13.27
N TYR A 158 -8.43 10.44 13.12
CA TYR A 158 -9.36 10.66 14.21
C TYR A 158 -10.61 9.79 14.05
N ILE A 159 -11.14 9.31 15.19
CA ILE A 159 -12.49 8.79 15.32
C ILE A 159 -13.19 9.67 16.36
N GLY A 160 -14.12 10.50 15.90
CA GLY A 160 -14.66 11.58 16.73
C GLY A 160 -13.54 12.48 17.24
N ASN A 161 -13.42 12.63 18.55
CA ASN A 161 -12.38 13.45 19.20
C ASN A 161 -11.12 12.66 19.60
N VAL A 162 -11.08 11.35 19.30
CA VAL A 162 -9.95 10.50 19.70
C VAL A 162 -8.93 10.46 18.57
N LYS A 163 -7.69 10.85 18.90
CA LYS A 163 -6.55 10.86 17.99
C LYS A 163 -5.86 9.49 17.98
N TYR A 164 -5.58 8.98 16.78
CA TYR A 164 -4.81 7.74 16.58
C TYR A 164 -3.53 8.00 15.81
N GLN A 165 -2.45 7.31 16.22
CA GLN A 165 -1.24 7.17 15.41
C GLN A 165 -1.24 5.78 14.78
N ILE A 166 -1.13 5.72 13.46
CA ILE A 166 -1.27 4.50 12.68
C ILE A 166 0.06 4.23 11.99
N SER A 167 0.76 3.18 12.41
CA SER A 167 1.99 2.69 11.79
C SER A 167 1.68 1.71 10.65
N PRO A 168 2.69 1.30 9.84
CA PRO A 168 2.49 0.26 8.82
C PRO A 168 1.91 -1.04 9.38
N LEU A 169 2.29 -1.42 10.61
CA LEU A 169 1.89 -2.66 11.27
C LEU A 169 0.62 -2.55 12.11
N SER A 170 0.09 -1.34 12.33
CA SER A 170 -1.10 -1.13 13.14
C SER A 170 -2.33 -1.81 12.53
N PHE A 171 -3.15 -2.42 13.38
CA PHE A 171 -4.52 -2.75 13.01
C PHE A 171 -5.36 -1.46 13.06
N TYR A 172 -6.14 -1.19 12.03
CA TYR A 172 -7.11 -0.11 11.96
C TYR A 172 -8.20 -0.50 10.98
N GLN A 173 -9.46 -0.25 11.32
CA GLN A 173 -10.59 -0.62 10.47
C GLN A 173 -10.47 0.04 9.09
N VAL A 174 -10.70 -0.75 8.04
CA VAL A 174 -10.51 -0.28 6.66
C VAL A 174 -11.65 0.62 6.16
N ASN A 175 -12.79 0.55 6.81
CA ASN A 175 -13.92 1.45 6.61
C ASN A 175 -14.00 2.40 7.80
N PRO A 176 -13.63 3.68 7.64
CA PRO A 176 -13.68 4.66 8.72
C PRO A 176 -15.03 5.38 8.86
N VAL A 177 -15.99 5.10 7.97
CA VAL A 177 -17.32 5.75 7.90
C VAL A 177 -18.38 4.89 8.58
#